data_ac124a5f0bb927ea6c0820ac378644e0
#
_entry.id   ac124a5f0bb927ea6c0820ac378644e0
#
_cell.length_a   1.000
_cell.length_b   1.000
_cell.length_c   1.000
_cell.angle_alpha   90.00
_cell.angle_beta   90.00
_cell.angle_gamma   90.00
#
_symmetry.space_group_name_H-M   'P 1'
#
loop_
_entity.id
_entity.type
_entity.pdbx_description
1 polymer ?
#
loop_
_entity_poly.entity_id
_entity_poly.type
_entity_poly.pdbx_seq_one_letter_code
_entity_poly.pdbx_strand_id
1 'polypeptide(L)'
;LIAYELAGENANEKNLITGTRYLNITGMLPFENKVAAFVKSTGYHVLYRVTPVFYGSNLVASGVQMEAWSVEDNGQGICFNIYAYNVQPGIYIDYATGDSHVADNGQAAGTQTKAANKEQHEYILNTKNMKFHSPDCSSVSKMSDKNKQTFTGTREQVIEMGYEACGVCKP
;
A
#
# COMPACT_ATOMS: atom_id res chain seq x y z
N LEU A 1 4.43 -3.03 -17.39
CA LEU A 1 3.15 -3.10 -16.66
C LEU A 1 2.27 -4.22 -17.19
N ILE A 2 1.91 -4.18 -18.45
CA ILE A 2 1.11 -5.23 -19.08
C ILE A 2 2.06 -6.16 -19.82
N ALA A 3 1.94 -7.47 -19.59
CA ALA A 3 2.79 -8.47 -20.21
C ALA A 3 2.71 -8.42 -21.75
N TYR A 4 3.81 -8.73 -22.43
CA TYR A 4 3.88 -8.75 -23.90
C TYR A 4 2.78 -9.64 -24.51
N GLU A 5 2.47 -10.76 -23.89
CA GLU A 5 1.43 -11.70 -24.35
C GLU A 5 0.03 -11.02 -24.42
N LEU A 6 -0.23 -10.03 -23.58
CA LEU A 6 -1.52 -9.32 -23.52
C LEU A 6 -1.53 -8.00 -24.31
N ALA A 7 -0.40 -7.30 -24.36
CA ALA A 7 -0.31 -5.98 -25.01
C ALA A 7 0.23 -6.04 -26.43
N GLY A 8 0.99 -7.07 -26.79
CA GLY A 8 1.73 -7.15 -28.06
C GLY A 8 2.85 -6.12 -28.19
N GLU A 9 3.17 -5.38 -27.11
CA GLU A 9 4.17 -4.31 -27.12
C GLU A 9 5.44 -4.73 -26.39
N ASN A 10 6.58 -4.51 -27.04
CA ASN A 10 7.90 -4.73 -26.48
C ASN A 10 8.63 -3.38 -26.36
N ALA A 11 9.26 -3.14 -25.21
CA ALA A 11 10.10 -1.95 -24.94
C ALA A 11 9.39 -0.58 -25.06
N ASN A 12 8.08 -0.52 -24.81
CA ASN A 12 7.37 0.76 -24.72
C ASN A 12 7.59 1.38 -23.31
N GLU A 13 8.20 2.56 -23.28
CA GLU A 13 8.50 3.28 -22.03
C GLU A 13 7.24 3.50 -21.17
N LYS A 14 6.07 3.74 -21.77
CA LYS A 14 4.79 3.93 -21.09
C LYS A 14 4.28 2.64 -20.42
N ASN A 15 4.80 1.49 -20.85
CA ASN A 15 4.48 0.17 -20.28
C ASN A 15 5.53 -0.33 -19.28
N LEU A 16 6.47 0.51 -18.86
CA LEU A 16 7.55 0.16 -17.93
C LEU A 16 7.41 0.91 -16.61
N ILE A 17 7.66 0.20 -15.51
CA ILE A 17 7.85 0.78 -14.18
C ILE A 17 9.00 0.05 -13.47
N THR A 18 9.59 0.72 -12.48
CA THR A 18 10.49 0.06 -11.54
C THR A 18 9.68 -0.82 -10.60
N GLY A 19 9.91 -2.14 -10.67
CA GLY A 19 9.21 -3.13 -9.88
C GLY A 19 10.11 -4.28 -9.47
N THR A 20 9.78 -4.89 -8.33
CA THR A 20 10.50 -6.05 -7.82
C THR A 20 10.18 -7.30 -8.65
N ARG A 21 11.08 -8.28 -8.59
CA ARG A 21 10.80 -9.61 -9.15
C ARG A 21 9.58 -10.26 -8.47
N TYR A 22 9.42 -10.03 -7.16
CA TYR A 22 8.28 -10.56 -6.41
C TYR A 22 6.95 -9.96 -6.87
N LEU A 23 6.88 -8.64 -7.08
CA LEU A 23 5.71 -8.00 -7.70
C LEU A 23 5.36 -8.67 -9.03
N ASN A 24 6.36 -8.82 -9.91
CA ASN A 24 6.13 -9.34 -11.25
C ASN A 24 5.65 -10.80 -11.21
N ILE A 25 6.42 -11.70 -10.56
CA ILE A 25 6.18 -13.15 -10.66
C ILE A 25 5.07 -13.61 -9.70
N THR A 26 5.03 -13.08 -8.47
CA THR A 26 4.08 -13.53 -7.45
C THR A 26 2.83 -12.67 -7.43
N GLY A 27 2.99 -11.36 -7.65
CA GLY A 27 1.88 -10.41 -7.61
C GLY A 27 1.08 -10.36 -8.92
N MET A 28 1.73 -10.19 -10.06
CA MET A 28 1.06 -9.90 -11.34
C MET A 28 0.84 -11.14 -12.21
N LEU A 29 1.88 -11.93 -12.44
CA LEU A 29 1.88 -13.04 -13.40
C LEU A 29 0.71 -14.03 -13.25
N PRO A 30 0.24 -14.41 -12.05
CA PRO A 30 -0.92 -15.31 -11.92
C PRO A 30 -2.20 -14.74 -12.54
N PHE A 31 -2.40 -13.43 -12.43
CA PHE A 31 -3.58 -12.75 -12.99
C PHE A 31 -3.43 -12.52 -14.50
N GLU A 32 -2.24 -12.19 -14.97
CA GLU A 32 -1.93 -12.10 -16.41
C GLU A 32 -2.16 -13.44 -17.10
N ASN A 33 -1.65 -14.52 -16.54
CA ASN A 33 -1.86 -15.87 -17.06
C ASN A 33 -3.34 -16.28 -17.06
N LYS A 34 -4.12 -15.86 -16.04
CA LYS A 34 -5.56 -16.11 -15.98
C LYS A 34 -6.29 -15.43 -17.14
N VAL A 35 -5.96 -14.17 -17.43
CA VAL A 35 -6.53 -13.43 -18.56
C VAL A 35 -6.13 -14.06 -19.88
N ALA A 36 -4.84 -14.35 -20.09
CA ALA A 36 -4.32 -14.96 -21.30
C ALA A 36 -4.97 -16.33 -21.59
N ALA A 37 -5.07 -17.19 -20.57
CA ALA A 37 -5.70 -18.51 -20.69
C ALA A 37 -7.19 -18.38 -21.03
N PHE A 38 -7.92 -17.45 -20.44
CA PHE A 38 -9.32 -17.20 -20.73
C PHE A 38 -9.53 -16.76 -22.18
N VAL A 39 -8.81 -15.73 -22.63
CA VAL A 39 -8.88 -15.25 -24.01
C VAL A 39 -8.55 -16.36 -25.00
N LYS A 40 -7.49 -17.14 -24.74
CA LYS A 40 -7.08 -18.25 -25.61
C LYS A 40 -8.11 -19.36 -25.68
N SER A 41 -8.80 -19.68 -24.58
CA SER A 41 -9.78 -20.78 -24.54
C SER A 41 -11.16 -20.42 -25.09
N THR A 42 -11.58 -19.15 -24.96
CA THR A 42 -12.92 -18.69 -25.33
C THR A 42 -12.97 -17.86 -26.61
N GLY A 43 -11.87 -17.17 -26.95
CA GLY A 43 -11.86 -16.15 -27.98
C GLY A 43 -12.54 -14.84 -27.55
N TYR A 44 -12.99 -14.72 -26.31
CA TYR A 44 -13.66 -13.55 -25.79
C TYR A 44 -12.70 -12.41 -25.50
N HIS A 45 -13.19 -11.18 -25.53
CA HIS A 45 -12.43 -9.99 -25.19
C HIS A 45 -12.45 -9.74 -23.67
N VAL A 46 -11.35 -9.18 -23.17
CA VAL A 46 -11.23 -8.76 -21.78
C VAL A 46 -10.83 -7.30 -21.72
N LEU A 47 -11.62 -6.48 -21.05
CA LEU A 47 -11.18 -5.15 -20.63
C LEU A 47 -10.16 -5.34 -19.52
N TYR A 48 -8.90 -4.96 -19.78
CA TYR A 48 -7.80 -5.15 -18.84
C TYR A 48 -7.07 -3.84 -18.61
N ARG A 49 -6.91 -3.47 -17.33
CA ARG A 49 -6.21 -2.26 -16.92
C ARG A 49 -5.21 -2.56 -15.82
N VAL A 50 -4.02 -2.01 -15.96
CA VAL A 50 -2.95 -2.06 -14.94
C VAL A 50 -2.53 -0.63 -14.64
N THR A 51 -2.72 -0.20 -13.40
CA THR A 51 -2.45 1.17 -12.95
C THR A 51 -1.38 1.16 -11.87
N PRO A 52 -0.20 1.75 -12.10
CA PRO A 52 0.79 1.91 -11.05
C PRO A 52 0.30 2.94 -10.02
N VAL A 53 0.49 2.63 -8.75
CA VAL A 53 0.05 3.49 -7.64
C VAL A 53 1.27 4.07 -6.94
N PHE A 54 1.38 5.39 -6.97
CA PHE A 54 2.43 6.16 -6.30
C PHE A 54 1.83 6.91 -5.11
N TYR A 55 2.55 7.01 -4.00
CA TYR A 55 2.16 7.87 -2.89
C TYR A 55 2.93 9.19 -2.94
N GLY A 56 2.17 10.30 -2.94
CA GLY A 56 2.75 11.64 -2.96
C GLY A 56 3.74 11.82 -4.13
N SER A 57 4.98 12.17 -3.83
CA SER A 57 6.07 12.39 -4.79
C SER A 57 7.05 11.21 -4.91
N ASN A 58 6.67 10.02 -4.46
CA ASN A 58 7.55 8.85 -4.54
C ASN A 58 7.94 8.54 -5.99
N LEU A 59 9.20 8.18 -6.19
CA LEU A 59 9.73 7.82 -7.51
C LEU A 59 9.39 6.39 -7.91
N VAL A 60 9.15 5.51 -6.93
CA VAL A 60 8.81 4.11 -7.13
C VAL A 60 7.36 3.86 -6.74
N ALA A 61 6.62 3.13 -7.59
CA ALA A 61 5.26 2.74 -7.28
C ALA A 61 5.21 1.80 -6.08
N SER A 62 4.28 2.00 -5.17
CA SER A 62 4.05 1.11 -4.03
C SER A 62 3.46 -0.23 -4.43
N GLY A 63 2.86 -0.28 -5.59
CA GLY A 63 2.27 -1.45 -6.20
C GLY A 63 1.51 -1.11 -7.46
N VAL A 64 0.76 -2.07 -7.95
CA VAL A 64 -0.11 -1.89 -9.13
C VAL A 64 -1.51 -2.38 -8.81
N GLN A 65 -2.50 -1.63 -9.25
CA GLN A 65 -3.88 -2.08 -9.32
C GLN A 65 -4.10 -2.77 -10.65
N MET A 66 -4.65 -3.98 -10.63
CA MET A 66 -4.98 -4.76 -11.81
C MET A 66 -6.48 -5.03 -11.85
N GLU A 67 -7.11 -4.68 -12.96
CA GLU A 67 -8.55 -4.81 -13.15
C GLU A 67 -8.82 -5.55 -14.45
N ALA A 68 -9.76 -6.47 -14.42
CA ALA A 68 -10.17 -7.21 -15.61
C ALA A 68 -11.66 -7.54 -15.60
N TRP A 69 -12.26 -7.50 -16.79
CA TRP A 69 -13.65 -7.80 -17.01
C TRP A 69 -13.86 -8.44 -18.40
N SER A 70 -14.40 -9.66 -18.46
CA SER A 70 -14.73 -10.29 -19.73
C SER A 70 -16.00 -9.69 -20.34
N VAL A 71 -15.93 -9.38 -21.64
CA VAL A 71 -16.95 -8.54 -22.30
C VAL A 71 -18.18 -9.35 -22.68
N GLU A 72 -18.02 -10.44 -23.44
CA GLU A 72 -19.12 -11.19 -24.07
C GLU A 72 -19.99 -11.91 -23.05
N ASP A 73 -19.42 -12.31 -21.91
CA ASP A 73 -20.15 -13.00 -20.84
C ASP A 73 -20.48 -12.09 -19.64
N ASN A 74 -20.29 -10.76 -19.82
CA ASN A 74 -20.57 -9.76 -18.80
C ASN A 74 -19.88 -10.05 -17.45
N GLY A 75 -18.59 -10.41 -17.50
CA GLY A 75 -17.75 -10.61 -16.32
C GLY A 75 -17.89 -11.98 -15.64
N GLN A 76 -18.63 -12.93 -16.23
CA GLN A 76 -18.80 -14.25 -15.61
C GLN A 76 -17.51 -15.09 -15.64
N GLY A 77 -16.72 -14.98 -16.68
CA GLY A 77 -15.46 -15.73 -16.80
C GLY A 77 -14.28 -15.02 -16.12
N ILE A 78 -14.15 -13.71 -16.36
CA ILE A 78 -13.12 -12.86 -15.76
C ILE A 78 -13.77 -11.62 -15.13
N CYS A 79 -13.64 -11.50 -13.83
CA CYS A 79 -13.98 -10.29 -13.07
C CYS A 79 -13.06 -10.22 -11.86
N PHE A 80 -12.11 -9.27 -11.84
CA PHE A 80 -11.33 -8.98 -10.65
C PHE A 80 -10.86 -7.54 -10.60
N ASN A 81 -10.62 -7.07 -9.38
CA ASN A 81 -9.94 -5.84 -9.05
C ASN A 81 -9.03 -6.15 -7.87
N ILE A 82 -7.72 -6.18 -8.11
CA ILE A 82 -6.72 -6.55 -7.10
C ILE A 82 -5.61 -5.52 -7.04
N TYR A 83 -4.90 -5.52 -5.91
CA TYR A 83 -3.70 -4.72 -5.71
C TYR A 83 -2.51 -5.64 -5.46
N ALA A 84 -1.50 -5.55 -6.32
CA ALA A 84 -0.24 -6.27 -6.17
C ALA A 84 0.82 -5.31 -5.59
N TYR A 85 1.36 -5.65 -4.41
CA TYR A 85 2.35 -4.83 -3.72
C TYR A 85 3.72 -4.91 -4.38
N ASN A 86 4.39 -3.77 -4.55
CA ASN A 86 5.77 -3.71 -5.03
C ASN A 86 6.74 -3.94 -3.86
N VAL A 87 6.84 -5.17 -3.43
CA VAL A 87 7.66 -5.60 -2.31
C VAL A 87 8.61 -6.71 -2.73
N GLN A 88 9.67 -6.93 -1.95
CA GLN A 88 10.55 -8.09 -2.09
C GLN A 88 10.81 -8.64 -0.67
N PRO A 89 10.46 -9.93 -0.39
CA PRO A 89 10.71 -10.53 0.91
C PRO A 89 12.17 -10.38 1.34
N GLY A 90 12.39 -9.92 2.58
CA GLY A 90 13.72 -9.71 3.14
C GLY A 90 14.45 -8.46 2.65
N ILE A 91 13.80 -7.60 1.87
CA ILE A 91 14.38 -6.35 1.38
C ILE A 91 13.49 -5.17 1.83
N TYR A 92 14.14 -4.16 2.39
CA TYR A 92 13.55 -2.85 2.59
C TYR A 92 13.69 -2.03 1.29
N ILE A 93 12.64 -1.31 0.92
CA ILE A 93 12.63 -0.44 -0.26
C ILE A 93 12.20 0.95 0.19
N ASP A 94 13.02 1.96 -0.11
CA ASP A 94 12.64 3.36 -0.02
C ASP A 94 11.96 3.78 -1.32
N TYR A 95 10.65 3.90 -1.28
CA TYR A 95 9.87 4.27 -2.48
C TYR A 95 10.08 5.72 -2.91
N ALA A 96 10.58 6.60 -2.04
CA ALA A 96 10.85 7.98 -2.38
C ALA A 96 12.08 8.11 -3.30
N THR A 97 13.12 7.30 -3.04
CA THR A 97 14.41 7.37 -3.76
C THR A 97 14.64 6.19 -4.70
N GLY A 98 14.05 5.04 -4.41
CA GLY A 98 14.32 3.76 -5.08
C GLY A 98 15.48 2.97 -4.47
N ASP A 99 16.10 3.48 -3.40
CA ASP A 99 17.14 2.75 -2.69
C ASP A 99 16.58 1.50 -2.01
N SER A 100 17.42 0.49 -1.88
CA SER A 100 17.02 -0.76 -1.21
C SER A 100 18.19 -1.42 -0.49
N HIS A 101 17.89 -2.11 0.59
CA HIS A 101 18.87 -2.89 1.37
C HIS A 101 18.20 -4.12 1.98
N VAL A 102 19.02 -5.06 2.47
CA VAL A 102 18.50 -6.22 3.22
C VAL A 102 17.80 -5.71 4.47
N ALA A 103 16.57 -6.18 4.69
CA ALA A 103 15.82 -5.80 5.88
C ALA A 103 16.49 -6.36 7.14
N ASP A 104 16.74 -5.51 8.13
CA ASP A 104 17.20 -5.93 9.44
C ASP A 104 16.14 -6.77 10.15
N ASN A 105 16.57 -7.70 11.01
CA ASN A 105 15.66 -8.56 11.78
C ASN A 105 14.69 -7.70 12.61
N GLY A 106 13.47 -7.51 12.12
CA GLY A 106 12.43 -6.69 12.74
C GLY A 106 11.70 -5.74 11.78
N GLN A 107 12.24 -5.49 10.60
CA GLN A 107 11.54 -4.74 9.55
C GLN A 107 10.70 -5.71 8.70
N ALA A 108 9.39 -5.54 8.68
CA ALA A 108 8.55 -6.29 7.77
C ALA A 108 8.86 -5.90 6.31
N ALA A 109 9.09 -6.89 5.45
CA ALA A 109 9.22 -6.66 4.02
C ALA A 109 7.96 -5.93 3.50
N GLY A 110 8.15 -4.74 2.93
CA GLY A 110 7.04 -3.97 2.38
C GLY A 110 6.29 -3.07 3.36
N THR A 111 6.88 -2.76 4.52
CA THR A 111 6.35 -1.65 5.31
C THR A 111 6.52 -0.38 4.48
N GLN A 112 5.42 0.09 3.91
CA GLN A 112 5.36 1.41 3.29
C GLN A 112 5.57 2.43 4.40
N THR A 113 6.81 2.84 4.60
CA THR A 113 7.03 4.10 5.28
C THR A 113 6.49 5.16 4.33
N LYS A 114 5.35 5.75 4.70
CA LYS A 114 4.92 7.00 4.08
C LYS A 114 6.14 7.89 4.03
N ALA A 115 6.64 8.17 2.82
CA ALA A 115 7.65 9.19 2.63
C ALA A 115 6.98 10.53 2.91
N ALA A 116 7.00 10.90 4.13
CA ALA A 116 7.15 12.23 4.67
C ALA A 116 7.99 11.99 5.91
N ASN A 117 9.07 12.70 6.04
CA ASN A 117 9.76 12.93 7.30
C ASN A 117 8.74 13.61 8.25
N LYS A 118 7.75 12.84 8.69
CA LYS A 118 6.80 13.26 9.72
C LYS A 118 7.43 12.81 11.01
N GLU A 119 7.92 13.78 11.75
CA GLU A 119 8.42 13.61 13.10
C GLU A 119 7.51 12.65 13.86
N GLN A 120 8.07 11.52 14.29
CA GLN A 120 7.37 10.61 15.16
C GLN A 120 7.25 11.30 16.54
N HIS A 121 6.06 11.47 16.99
CA HIS A 121 5.77 12.03 18.30
C HIS A 121 5.25 10.93 19.23
N GLU A 122 5.53 11.11 20.50
CA GLU A 122 4.90 10.33 21.55
C GLU A 122 3.52 10.93 21.86
N TYR A 123 2.50 10.08 21.83
CA TYR A 123 1.13 10.44 22.17
C TYR A 123 0.63 9.62 23.36
N ILE A 124 -0.20 10.24 24.19
CA ILE A 124 -0.93 9.54 25.24
C ILE A 124 -2.38 9.36 24.78
N LEU A 125 -2.75 8.10 24.57
CA LEU A 125 -4.09 7.70 24.14
C LEU A 125 -4.99 7.48 25.34
N ASN A 126 -6.19 8.08 25.30
CA ASN A 126 -7.25 7.78 26.27
C ASN A 126 -8.21 6.75 25.65
N THR A 127 -8.07 5.51 26.06
CA THR A 127 -8.86 4.39 25.55
C THR A 127 -10.34 4.44 25.93
N LYS A 128 -10.71 5.28 26.91
CA LYS A 128 -12.11 5.41 27.33
C LYS A 128 -12.92 6.34 26.44
N ASN A 129 -12.33 7.46 26.02
CA ASN A 129 -13.02 8.48 25.23
C ASN A 129 -12.46 8.67 23.83
N MET A 130 -11.54 7.77 23.43
CA MET A 130 -10.91 7.73 22.11
C MET A 130 -10.27 9.06 21.71
N LYS A 131 -9.59 9.74 22.67
CA LYS A 131 -8.83 10.97 22.41
C LYS A 131 -7.34 10.77 22.62
N PHE A 132 -6.54 11.43 21.81
CA PHE A 132 -5.09 11.43 21.99
C PHE A 132 -4.55 12.81 22.36
N HIS A 133 -3.45 12.82 23.09
CA HIS A 133 -2.86 13.99 23.74
C HIS A 133 -1.35 14.01 23.53
N SER A 134 -0.75 15.20 23.56
CA SER A 134 0.69 15.33 23.79
C SER A 134 1.03 14.89 25.21
N PRO A 135 2.23 14.35 25.47
CA PRO A 135 2.65 13.90 26.82
C PRO A 135 2.49 15.00 27.89
N ASP A 136 2.75 16.25 27.55
CA ASP A 136 2.70 17.41 28.45
C ASP A 136 1.29 18.00 28.63
N CYS A 137 0.28 17.37 28.06
CA CYS A 137 -1.08 17.88 28.16
C CYS A 137 -1.64 17.79 29.59
N SER A 138 -2.19 18.92 30.09
CA SER A 138 -2.80 18.98 31.43
C SER A 138 -3.94 17.99 31.64
N SER A 139 -4.55 17.49 30.60
CA SER A 139 -5.58 16.45 30.65
C SER A 139 -5.00 15.05 30.96
N VAL A 140 -3.72 14.82 30.66
CA VAL A 140 -3.05 13.52 30.91
C VAL A 140 -2.87 13.26 32.38
N SER A 141 -2.55 14.29 33.19
CA SER A 141 -2.41 14.16 34.65
C SER A 141 -3.73 13.80 35.36
N LYS A 142 -4.87 14.15 34.76
CA LYS A 142 -6.21 13.85 35.27
C LYS A 142 -6.78 12.54 34.77
N MET A 143 -6.06 11.85 33.90
CA MET A 143 -6.49 10.59 33.27
C MET A 143 -6.15 9.41 34.19
N SER A 144 -7.10 8.50 34.36
CA SER A 144 -6.85 7.26 35.09
C SER A 144 -5.85 6.37 34.35
N ASP A 145 -4.87 5.80 35.04
CA ASP A 145 -3.79 4.99 34.44
C ASP A 145 -4.29 3.79 33.64
N LYS A 146 -5.40 3.20 34.05
CA LYS A 146 -6.04 2.09 33.30
C LYS A 146 -6.57 2.47 31.92
N ASN A 147 -6.75 3.76 31.65
CA ASN A 147 -7.23 4.29 30.36
C ASN A 147 -6.10 4.96 29.57
N LYS A 148 -4.88 4.94 30.09
CA LYS A 148 -3.70 5.60 29.53
C LYS A 148 -2.87 4.61 28.75
N GLN A 149 -2.63 4.88 27.47
CA GLN A 149 -1.74 4.07 26.63
C GLN A 149 -0.78 5.00 25.90
N THR A 150 0.52 4.71 25.95
CA THR A 150 1.52 5.43 25.18
C THR A 150 1.60 4.86 23.77
N PHE A 151 1.69 5.74 22.79
CA PHE A 151 1.88 5.40 21.38
C PHE A 151 2.92 6.33 20.76
N THR A 152 3.90 5.75 20.06
CA THR A 152 4.90 6.51 19.29
C THR A 152 4.62 6.32 17.80
N GLY A 153 4.42 7.41 17.10
CA GLY A 153 4.09 7.38 15.68
C GLY A 153 3.68 8.75 15.13
N THR A 154 3.04 8.76 13.98
CA THR A 154 2.54 9.99 13.39
C THR A 154 1.10 10.28 13.83
N ARG A 155 0.71 11.55 13.74
CA ARG A 155 -0.65 12.01 14.04
C ARG A 155 -1.71 11.27 13.20
N GLU A 156 -1.41 11.01 11.94
CA GLU A 156 -2.31 10.30 11.04
C GLU A 156 -2.54 8.85 11.47
N GLN A 157 -1.50 8.17 11.93
CA GLN A 157 -1.63 6.80 12.45
C GLN A 157 -2.60 6.74 13.62
N VAL A 158 -2.52 7.71 14.54
CA VAL A 158 -3.43 7.77 15.70
C VAL A 158 -4.87 8.03 15.26
N ILE A 159 -5.08 8.87 14.25
CA ILE A 159 -6.41 9.14 13.67
C ILE A 159 -6.96 7.89 12.95
N GLU A 160 -6.12 7.17 12.22
CA GLU A 160 -6.48 5.89 11.55
C GLU A 160 -6.88 4.81 12.56
N MET A 161 -6.33 4.85 13.77
CA MET A 161 -6.74 3.98 14.90
C MET A 161 -8.09 4.39 15.52
N GLY A 162 -8.74 5.44 15.02
CA GLY A 162 -10.04 5.91 15.48
C GLY A 162 -9.98 6.92 16.63
N TYR A 163 -8.80 7.47 16.95
CA TYR A 163 -8.68 8.49 18.00
C TYR A 163 -8.83 9.89 17.44
N GLU A 164 -9.45 10.78 18.23
CA GLU A 164 -9.59 12.20 17.94
C GLU A 164 -8.56 13.01 18.72
N ALA A 165 -8.11 14.11 18.11
CA ALA A 165 -7.19 15.04 18.77
C ALA A 165 -7.86 15.71 19.99
N CYS A 166 -7.12 15.83 21.08
CA CYS A 166 -7.57 16.59 22.24
C CYS A 166 -7.79 18.08 21.91
N GLY A 167 -8.95 18.62 22.26
CA GLY A 167 -9.29 20.03 22.01
C GLY A 167 -8.43 21.05 22.79
N VAL A 168 -7.71 20.59 23.83
CA VAL A 168 -6.86 21.46 24.68
C VAL A 168 -5.45 21.56 24.12
N CYS A 169 -4.75 20.45 23.93
CA CYS A 169 -3.36 20.45 23.43
C CYS A 169 -3.24 20.40 21.90
N LYS A 170 -4.29 20.00 21.19
CA LYS A 170 -4.34 19.90 19.71
C LYS A 170 -3.08 19.24 19.14
N PRO A 171 -2.72 18.02 19.58
CA PRO A 171 -1.49 17.34 19.22
C PRO A 171 -1.45 16.98 17.75
#